data_0c3aefa1a288a363f084eb864b301efb
#
_entry.id   0c3aefa1a288a363f084eb864b301efb
#
_cell.length_a   1.000
_cell.length_b   1.000
_cell.length_c   1.000
_cell.angle_alpha   90.00
_cell.angle_beta   90.00
_cell.angle_gamma   90.00
#
_symmetry.space_group_name_H-M   'P 1'
#
loop_
_entity.id
_entity.type
_entity.pdbx_description
1 polymer ?
#
loop_
_entity_poly.entity_id
_entity_poly.type
_entity_poly.pdbx_seq_one_letter_code
_entity_poly.pdbx_strand_id
1 'polypeptide(L)'
;ADQTLRVLYEQKATPLKNKLKFEDLPEMKLYDDTRDFVDVYPFIPYQFMLLGSVLTSIRQYGASGKHLSEGERSMLALFKESAEALQNKSDGALIPFSLFYDALDEFLDAAHRRVIMQALDNKNINPDGGDDCFAVSVLKALFLVKYVKEFQKATVTNLTTLLISDMDEDRLALTQKVQDALE
;
A
#
# COMPACT_ATOMS: atom_id res chain seq x y z
N ALA A 1 10.39 13.09 -18.37
CA ALA A 1 9.65 12.31 -17.37
C ALA A 1 8.16 12.19 -17.73
N ASP A 2 7.48 13.33 -17.94
CA ASP A 2 6.04 13.32 -18.25
C ASP A 2 5.70 12.57 -19.52
N GLN A 3 6.50 12.73 -20.58
CA GLN A 3 6.26 12.05 -21.84
C GLN A 3 6.40 10.53 -21.72
N THR A 4 7.38 10.07 -20.97
CA THR A 4 7.58 8.64 -20.70
C THR A 4 6.38 8.06 -19.96
N LEU A 5 5.88 8.76 -18.95
CA LEU A 5 4.71 8.33 -18.17
C LEU A 5 3.43 8.32 -19.03
N ARG A 6 3.25 9.30 -19.93
CA ARG A 6 2.12 9.33 -20.85
C ARG A 6 2.09 8.10 -21.75
N VAL A 7 3.23 7.80 -22.38
CA VAL A 7 3.36 6.63 -23.25
C VAL A 7 3.09 5.35 -22.46
N LEU A 8 3.66 5.24 -21.26
CA LEU A 8 3.47 4.09 -20.39
C LEU A 8 1.98 3.85 -20.08
N TYR A 9 1.27 4.89 -19.67
CA TYR A 9 -0.14 4.79 -19.35
C TYR A 9 -1.01 4.46 -20.57
N GLU A 10 -0.75 5.10 -21.71
CA GLU A 10 -1.49 4.83 -22.94
C GLU A 10 -1.40 3.37 -23.36
N GLN A 11 -0.24 2.74 -23.16
CA GLN A 11 -0.03 1.34 -23.47
C GLN A 11 -0.66 0.38 -22.46
N LYS A 12 -0.74 0.76 -21.19
CA LYS A 12 -1.04 -0.15 -20.08
C LYS A 12 -2.31 0.16 -19.30
N ALA A 13 -3.05 1.21 -19.68
CA ALA A 13 -4.24 1.67 -18.93
C ALA A 13 -5.29 0.57 -18.75
N THR A 14 -5.63 -0.16 -19.81
CA THR A 14 -6.67 -1.20 -19.75
C THR A 14 -6.23 -2.40 -18.91
N PRO A 15 -5.03 -3.00 -19.13
CA PRO A 15 -4.56 -4.06 -18.26
C PRO A 15 -4.45 -3.62 -16.78
N LEU A 16 -3.99 -2.41 -16.55
CA LEU A 16 -3.85 -1.88 -15.20
C LEU A 16 -5.20 -1.76 -14.49
N LYS A 17 -6.19 -1.23 -15.16
CA LYS A 17 -7.55 -1.13 -14.62
C LYS A 17 -8.10 -2.50 -14.21
N ASN A 18 -7.81 -3.54 -14.98
CA ASN A 18 -8.22 -4.90 -14.68
C ASN A 18 -7.46 -5.51 -13.49
N LYS A 19 -6.25 -5.05 -13.23
CA LYS A 19 -5.44 -5.49 -12.08
C LYS A 19 -5.83 -4.83 -10.78
N LEU A 20 -6.37 -3.62 -10.81
CA LEU A 20 -6.72 -2.82 -9.65
C LEU A 20 -8.18 -3.01 -9.26
N LYS A 21 -8.60 -4.24 -9.04
CA LYS A 21 -9.98 -4.59 -8.69
C LYS A 21 -10.15 -4.69 -7.18
N PHE A 22 -11.27 -4.13 -6.71
CA PHE A 22 -11.75 -4.33 -5.34
C PHE A 22 -13.13 -4.98 -5.39
N GLU A 23 -13.51 -5.69 -4.32
CA GLU A 23 -14.82 -6.29 -4.18
C GLU A 23 -15.48 -5.87 -2.86
N ASP A 24 -16.80 -5.68 -2.90
CA ASP A 24 -17.63 -5.40 -1.70
C ASP A 24 -17.15 -4.19 -0.87
N LEU A 25 -16.59 -3.19 -1.54
CA LEU A 25 -16.14 -1.94 -0.92
C LEU A 25 -16.84 -0.75 -1.57
N PRO A 26 -16.91 0.40 -0.87
CA PRO A 26 -17.26 1.67 -1.53
C PRO A 26 -16.35 1.93 -2.73
N GLU A 27 -16.75 2.84 -3.60
CA GLU A 27 -15.96 3.19 -4.78
C GLU A 27 -14.51 3.52 -4.40
N MET A 28 -13.59 2.77 -4.97
CA MET A 28 -12.15 2.95 -4.82
C MET A 28 -11.63 3.60 -6.10
N LYS A 29 -11.31 4.89 -6.01
CA LYS A 29 -10.95 5.69 -7.18
C LYS A 29 -9.66 5.21 -7.82
N LEU A 30 -9.68 5.04 -9.15
CA LEU A 30 -8.51 4.76 -9.99
C LEU A 30 -8.19 5.98 -10.85
N TYR A 31 -7.23 5.84 -11.78
CA TYR A 31 -6.88 6.94 -12.68
C TYR A 31 -8.04 7.23 -13.65
N ASP A 32 -8.43 8.51 -13.77
CA ASP A 32 -9.48 8.93 -14.70
C ASP A 32 -8.97 8.99 -16.14
N ASP A 33 -7.74 9.48 -16.32
CA ASP A 33 -7.13 9.68 -17.62
C ASP A 33 -5.59 9.71 -17.53
N THR A 34 -4.94 9.95 -18.67
CA THR A 34 -3.48 10.02 -18.75
C THR A 34 -2.90 11.11 -17.85
N ARG A 35 -3.56 12.26 -17.80
CA ARG A 35 -3.10 13.40 -16.98
C ARG A 35 -3.14 13.05 -15.50
N ASP A 36 -4.23 12.45 -15.05
CA ASP A 36 -4.39 12.01 -13.67
C ASP A 36 -3.26 11.03 -13.29
N PHE A 37 -2.97 10.08 -14.18
CA PHE A 37 -1.84 9.16 -13.97
C PHE A 37 -0.50 9.89 -13.83
N VAL A 38 -0.20 10.80 -14.74
CA VAL A 38 1.07 11.56 -14.73
C VAL A 38 1.20 12.38 -13.45
N ASP A 39 0.09 12.99 -13.01
CA ASP A 39 0.09 13.87 -11.84
C ASP A 39 0.32 13.11 -10.53
N VAL A 40 -0.16 11.88 -10.43
CA VAL A 40 -0.13 11.14 -9.15
C VAL A 40 0.83 9.96 -9.11
N TYR A 41 1.36 9.52 -10.27
CA TYR A 41 2.32 8.42 -10.30
C TYR A 41 3.51 8.68 -9.35
N PRO A 42 3.99 7.75 -8.55
CA PRO A 42 3.69 6.31 -8.54
C PRO A 42 2.55 5.89 -7.61
N PHE A 43 1.74 6.81 -7.13
CA PHE A 43 0.59 6.51 -6.29
C PHE A 43 -0.63 6.15 -7.13
N ILE A 44 -1.62 5.50 -6.49
CA ILE A 44 -2.90 5.17 -7.10
C ILE A 44 -3.98 6.00 -6.37
N PRO A 45 -4.91 6.65 -7.07
CA PRO A 45 -5.83 7.60 -6.44
C PRO A 45 -6.57 7.10 -5.20
N TYR A 46 -6.99 5.82 -5.13
CA TYR A 46 -7.67 5.29 -3.96
C TYR A 46 -6.83 5.42 -2.68
N GLN A 47 -5.51 5.45 -2.80
CA GLN A 47 -4.59 5.48 -1.66
C GLN A 47 -4.71 6.77 -0.85
N PHE A 48 -5.02 7.89 -1.50
CA PHE A 48 -5.19 9.17 -0.81
C PHE A 48 -6.36 9.13 0.17
N MET A 49 -7.51 8.62 -0.28
CA MET A 49 -8.69 8.48 0.56
C MET A 49 -8.46 7.45 1.67
N LEU A 50 -7.91 6.29 1.32
CA LEU A 50 -7.68 5.21 2.26
C LEU A 50 -6.69 5.61 3.35
N LEU A 51 -5.59 6.24 2.96
CA LEU A 51 -4.59 6.74 3.90
C LEU A 51 -5.17 7.86 4.78
N GLY A 52 -5.99 8.73 4.21
CA GLY A 52 -6.71 9.76 4.97
C GLY A 52 -7.58 9.15 6.07
N SER A 53 -8.27 8.05 5.77
CA SER A 53 -9.07 7.31 6.74
C SER A 53 -8.21 6.69 7.85
N VAL A 54 -7.07 6.11 7.49
CA VAL A 54 -6.11 5.58 8.47
C VAL A 54 -5.63 6.68 9.41
N LEU A 55 -5.21 7.82 8.87
CA LEU A 55 -4.72 8.95 9.66
C LEU A 55 -5.78 9.51 10.59
N THR A 56 -7.02 9.63 10.12
CA THR A 56 -8.15 10.09 10.93
C THR A 56 -8.39 9.15 12.11
N SER A 57 -8.38 7.84 11.86
CA SER A 57 -8.57 6.83 12.91
C SER A 57 -7.43 6.84 13.92
N ILE A 58 -6.20 7.01 13.49
CA ILE A 58 -5.04 7.10 14.38
C ILE A 58 -5.17 8.31 15.31
N ARG A 59 -5.62 9.46 14.79
CA ARG A 59 -5.83 10.67 15.59
C ARG A 59 -6.90 10.50 16.64
N GLN A 60 -7.99 9.80 16.30
CA GLN A 60 -9.12 9.59 17.20
C GLN A 60 -8.85 8.50 18.25
N TYR A 61 -8.16 7.43 17.85
CA TYR A 61 -8.04 6.20 18.63
C TYR A 61 -6.60 5.71 18.79
N GLY A 62 -5.62 6.56 18.46
CA GLY A 62 -4.22 6.18 18.45
C GLY A 62 -3.72 5.67 19.80
N ALA A 63 -3.14 4.49 19.79
CA ALA A 63 -2.62 3.84 20.97
C ALA A 63 -1.23 4.35 21.39
N SER A 64 -0.54 5.09 20.52
CA SER A 64 0.73 5.72 20.86
C SER A 64 0.47 7.12 21.38
N GLY A 65 1.05 7.50 22.50
CA GLY A 65 0.94 8.86 23.04
C GLY A 65 1.59 9.94 22.15
N LYS A 66 2.02 9.60 20.96
CA LYS A 66 2.56 10.56 19.99
C LYS A 66 1.43 11.10 19.14
N HIS A 67 1.31 12.41 19.11
CA HIS A 67 0.35 13.09 18.24
C HIS A 67 0.90 13.19 16.84
N LEU A 68 0.12 12.74 15.86
CA LEU A 68 0.35 13.11 14.48
C LEU A 68 0.28 14.64 14.39
N SER A 69 1.39 15.26 14.01
CA SER A 69 1.39 16.69 13.72
C SER A 69 0.41 16.97 12.58
N GLU A 70 -0.26 18.07 12.69
CA GLU A 70 -1.36 18.55 11.85
C GLU A 70 -1.40 18.08 10.39
N GLY A 71 -2.46 17.43 10.05
CA GLY A 71 -3.11 17.05 8.79
C GLY A 71 -2.23 16.98 7.55
N GLU A 72 -2.11 18.07 6.85
CA GLU A 72 -1.46 18.12 5.53
C GLU A 72 0.04 17.86 5.57
N ARG A 73 0.73 18.29 6.62
CA ARG A 73 2.17 18.08 6.76
C ARG A 73 2.52 16.61 6.90
N SER A 74 1.72 15.87 7.67
CA SER A 74 1.94 14.44 7.86
C SER A 74 1.75 13.67 6.57
N MET A 75 0.72 14.01 5.78
CA MET A 75 0.47 13.35 4.49
C MET A 75 1.58 13.64 3.49
N LEU A 76 2.03 14.88 3.38
CA LEU A 76 3.14 15.24 2.48
C LEU A 76 4.43 14.49 2.84
N ALA A 77 4.74 14.40 4.13
CA ALA A 77 5.90 13.67 4.59
C ALA A 77 5.80 12.17 4.26
N LEU A 78 4.63 11.57 4.46
CA LEU A 78 4.38 10.17 4.14
C LEU A 78 4.54 9.88 2.64
N PHE A 79 3.99 10.74 1.79
CA PHE A 79 4.11 10.57 0.34
C PHE A 79 5.56 10.75 -0.11
N LYS A 80 6.26 11.73 0.42
CA LYS A 80 7.66 11.96 0.10
C LYS A 80 8.51 10.74 0.48
N GLU A 81 8.39 10.26 1.70
CA GLU A 81 9.14 9.09 2.19
C GLU A 81 8.82 7.84 1.37
N SER A 82 7.54 7.61 1.06
CA SER A 82 7.13 6.47 0.26
C SER A 82 7.64 6.55 -1.19
N ALA A 83 7.61 7.74 -1.79
CA ALA A 83 8.14 7.95 -3.13
C ALA A 83 9.66 7.76 -3.19
N GLU A 84 10.37 8.22 -2.17
CA GLU A 84 11.83 8.04 -2.07
C GLU A 84 12.22 6.55 -2.04
N ALA A 85 11.42 5.70 -1.43
CA ALA A 85 11.64 4.26 -1.39
C ALA A 85 11.62 3.60 -2.79
N LEU A 86 11.04 4.26 -3.79
CA LEU A 86 10.94 3.76 -5.17
C LEU A 86 11.91 4.40 -6.15
N GLN A 87 12.78 5.32 -5.70
CA GLN A 87 13.69 6.06 -6.59
C GLN A 87 14.55 5.19 -7.49
N ASN A 88 14.95 4.00 -7.02
CA ASN A 88 15.83 3.10 -7.74
C ASN A 88 15.08 1.96 -8.45
N LYS A 89 13.75 2.02 -8.48
CA LYS A 89 12.95 1.02 -9.18
C LYS A 89 12.75 1.42 -10.64
N SER A 90 12.44 0.42 -11.47
CA SER A 90 12.17 0.63 -12.89
C SER A 90 10.91 1.48 -13.12
N ASP A 91 10.81 2.06 -14.33
CA ASP A 91 9.58 2.71 -14.77
C ASP A 91 8.42 1.70 -14.74
N GLY A 92 7.29 2.13 -14.22
CA GLY A 92 6.14 1.25 -14.03
C GLY A 92 5.99 0.70 -12.61
N ALA A 93 6.96 0.92 -11.72
CA ALA A 93 6.79 0.61 -10.30
C ALA A 93 5.68 1.46 -9.69
N LEU A 94 4.85 0.83 -8.86
CA LEU A 94 3.76 1.48 -8.14
C LEU A 94 3.97 1.34 -6.64
N ILE A 95 3.44 2.29 -5.87
CA ILE A 95 3.47 2.21 -4.41
C ILE A 95 2.47 1.15 -3.94
N PRO A 96 2.91 0.04 -3.33
CA PRO A 96 1.98 -0.85 -2.65
C PRO A 96 1.52 -0.19 -1.34
N PHE A 97 0.26 -0.40 -0.96
CA PHE A 97 -0.31 0.25 0.23
C PHE A 97 0.46 -0.08 1.52
N SER A 98 1.02 -1.29 1.60
CA SER A 98 1.83 -1.73 2.75
C SER A 98 3.03 -0.82 3.04
N LEU A 99 3.54 -0.13 2.03
CA LEU A 99 4.71 0.74 2.19
C LEU A 99 4.43 1.93 3.13
N PHE A 100 3.18 2.37 3.21
CA PHE A 100 2.80 3.45 4.13
C PHE A 100 2.95 3.06 5.60
N TYR A 101 2.95 1.76 5.91
CA TYR A 101 3.16 1.29 7.27
C TYR A 101 4.50 1.76 7.82
N ASP A 102 5.57 1.68 7.04
CA ASP A 102 6.91 2.04 7.48
C ASP A 102 7.00 3.52 7.87
N ALA A 103 6.29 4.37 7.14
CA ALA A 103 6.23 5.80 7.45
C ALA A 103 5.34 6.12 8.66
N LEU A 104 4.38 5.24 9.00
CA LEU A 104 3.42 5.45 10.09
C LEU A 104 3.75 4.67 11.36
N ASP A 105 4.76 3.81 11.35
CA ASP A 105 4.97 2.79 12.37
C ASP A 105 5.06 3.38 13.79
N GLU A 106 5.68 4.55 13.95
CA GLU A 106 5.83 5.20 15.26
C GLU A 106 4.50 5.73 15.86
N PHE A 107 3.48 5.89 15.01
CA PHE A 107 2.15 6.36 15.42
C PHE A 107 1.16 5.21 15.63
N LEU A 108 1.55 3.99 15.27
CA LEU A 108 0.72 2.80 15.39
C LEU A 108 0.97 2.10 16.72
N ASP A 109 0.09 1.14 17.06
CA ASP A 109 0.23 0.33 18.26
C ASP A 109 1.58 -0.41 18.28
N ALA A 110 2.31 -0.28 19.37
CA ALA A 110 3.59 -0.97 19.56
C ALA A 110 3.47 -2.49 19.45
N ALA A 111 2.29 -3.06 19.69
CA ALA A 111 2.03 -4.47 19.51
C ALA A 111 2.22 -4.91 18.06
N HIS A 112 1.82 -4.07 17.08
CA HIS A 112 2.03 -4.36 15.66
C HIS A 112 3.51 -4.47 15.31
N ARG A 113 4.31 -3.56 15.82
CA ARG A 113 5.77 -3.58 15.61
C ARG A 113 6.39 -4.87 16.12
N ARG A 114 5.98 -5.31 17.31
CA ARG A 114 6.47 -6.57 17.88
C ARG A 114 6.11 -7.76 17.01
N VAL A 115 4.88 -7.84 16.53
CA VAL A 115 4.43 -8.92 15.65
C VAL A 115 5.23 -8.93 14.35
N ILE A 116 5.47 -7.77 13.75
CA ILE A 116 6.27 -7.64 12.53
C ILE A 116 7.71 -8.11 12.77
N MET A 117 8.34 -7.69 13.87
CA MET A 117 9.69 -8.12 14.21
C MET A 117 9.77 -9.63 14.41
N GLN A 118 8.80 -10.20 15.12
CA GLN A 118 8.73 -11.66 15.32
C GLN A 118 8.57 -12.41 13.99
N ALA A 119 7.76 -11.86 13.06
CA ALA A 119 7.60 -12.47 11.75
C ALA A 119 8.88 -12.39 10.91
N LEU A 120 9.60 -11.27 10.95
CA LEU A 120 10.88 -11.11 10.26
C LEU A 120 11.96 -12.08 10.81
N ASP A 121 11.94 -12.36 12.11
CA ASP A 121 12.87 -13.27 12.75
C ASP A 121 12.50 -14.76 12.57
N ASN A 122 11.29 -15.02 12.12
CA ASN A 122 10.79 -16.39 11.95
C ASN A 122 11.27 -16.97 10.61
N LYS A 123 12.06 -18.02 10.65
CA LYS A 123 12.63 -18.65 9.46
C LYS A 123 11.59 -19.29 8.53
N ASN A 124 10.44 -19.68 9.06
CA ASN A 124 9.36 -20.23 8.23
C ASN A 124 8.65 -19.14 7.44
N ILE A 125 8.54 -17.94 8.00
CA ILE A 125 7.89 -16.77 7.36
C ILE A 125 8.90 -16.01 6.49
N ASN A 126 10.11 -15.86 6.98
CA ASN A 126 11.18 -15.08 6.34
C ASN A 126 12.48 -15.92 6.24
N PRO A 127 12.50 -16.91 5.35
CA PRO A 127 13.65 -17.81 5.22
C PRO A 127 14.95 -17.10 4.82
N ASP A 128 14.86 -16.01 4.07
CA ASP A 128 16.02 -15.26 3.60
C ASP A 128 16.59 -14.30 4.64
N GLY A 129 15.86 -14.03 5.71
CA GLY A 129 16.32 -13.24 6.85
C GLY A 129 16.43 -11.73 6.60
N GLY A 130 16.05 -11.25 5.42
CA GLY A 130 16.11 -9.83 5.08
C GLY A 130 14.89 -9.04 5.56
N ASP A 131 14.93 -7.73 5.35
CA ASP A 131 13.83 -6.84 5.70
C ASP A 131 12.70 -6.84 4.66
N ASP A 132 12.97 -7.36 3.47
CA ASP A 132 12.01 -7.47 2.37
C ASP A 132 11.37 -8.86 2.39
N CYS A 133 10.25 -8.98 3.10
CA CYS A 133 9.50 -10.21 3.24
C CYS A 133 8.05 -9.98 2.81
N PHE A 134 7.60 -10.73 1.78
CA PHE A 134 6.24 -10.54 1.24
C PHE A 134 5.15 -10.81 2.29
N ALA A 135 5.28 -11.86 3.09
CA ALA A 135 4.32 -12.17 4.15
C ALA A 135 4.20 -11.02 5.16
N VAL A 136 5.31 -10.34 5.46
CA VAL A 136 5.31 -9.16 6.33
C VAL A 136 4.63 -7.98 5.66
N SER A 137 4.76 -7.82 4.35
CA SER A 137 4.01 -6.80 3.59
C SER A 137 2.50 -7.03 3.68
N VAL A 138 2.05 -8.29 3.65
CA VAL A 138 0.63 -8.64 3.88
C VAL A 138 0.19 -8.22 5.27
N LEU A 139 0.98 -8.52 6.30
CA LEU A 139 0.72 -8.09 7.68
C LEU A 139 0.61 -6.56 7.79
N LYS A 140 1.53 -5.84 7.20
CA LYS A 140 1.53 -4.36 7.21
C LYS A 140 0.26 -3.81 6.59
N ALA A 141 -0.17 -4.36 5.45
CA ALA A 141 -1.43 -3.96 4.82
C ALA A 141 -2.62 -4.24 5.72
N LEU A 142 -2.69 -5.41 6.34
CA LEU A 142 -3.75 -5.77 7.28
C LEU A 142 -3.80 -4.83 8.49
N PHE A 143 -2.65 -4.51 9.07
CA PHE A 143 -2.57 -3.59 10.20
C PHE A 143 -3.04 -2.18 9.84
N LEU A 144 -2.76 -1.71 8.61
CA LEU A 144 -3.24 -0.41 8.16
C LEU A 144 -4.75 -0.39 7.96
N VAL A 145 -5.31 -1.36 7.25
CA VAL A 145 -6.74 -1.36 6.91
C VAL A 145 -7.64 -1.64 8.10
N LYS A 146 -7.13 -2.24 9.17
CA LYS A 146 -7.93 -2.42 10.39
C LYS A 146 -8.39 -1.09 11.00
N TYR A 147 -7.70 0.01 10.72
CA TYR A 147 -8.09 1.34 11.16
C TYR A 147 -9.14 1.99 10.26
N VAL A 148 -9.51 1.34 9.15
CA VAL A 148 -10.46 1.87 8.18
C VAL A 148 -11.79 1.13 8.32
N LYS A 149 -12.77 1.80 8.90
CA LYS A 149 -14.09 1.21 9.17
C LYS A 149 -14.77 0.69 7.91
N GLU A 150 -14.64 1.42 6.80
CA GLU A 150 -15.24 1.07 5.52
C GLU A 150 -14.54 -0.12 4.85
N PHE A 151 -13.30 -0.41 5.23
CA PHE A 151 -12.52 -1.51 4.67
C PHE A 151 -12.63 -2.75 5.56
N GLN A 152 -13.85 -3.21 5.79
CA GLN A 152 -14.08 -4.36 6.69
C GLN A 152 -13.82 -5.71 6.04
N LYS A 153 -13.66 -5.73 4.72
CA LYS A 153 -13.41 -6.97 3.98
C LYS A 153 -11.99 -7.01 3.42
N ALA A 154 -11.07 -7.46 4.26
CA ALA A 154 -9.69 -7.74 3.85
C ALA A 154 -9.62 -9.10 3.14
N THR A 155 -10.38 -9.25 2.06
CA THR A 155 -10.40 -10.47 1.24
C THR A 155 -9.07 -10.63 0.50
N VAL A 156 -8.80 -11.83 0.01
CA VAL A 156 -7.63 -12.08 -0.83
C VAL A 156 -7.62 -11.14 -2.05
N THR A 157 -8.79 -10.94 -2.69
CA THR A 157 -8.91 -10.01 -3.81
C THR A 157 -8.51 -8.59 -3.43
N ASN A 158 -9.04 -8.07 -2.34
CA ASN A 158 -8.75 -6.70 -1.89
C ASN A 158 -7.30 -6.54 -1.43
N LEU A 159 -6.75 -7.51 -0.69
CA LEU A 159 -5.34 -7.49 -0.29
C LEU A 159 -4.41 -7.55 -1.49
N THR A 160 -4.73 -8.36 -2.50
CA THR A 160 -3.94 -8.44 -3.73
C THR A 160 -3.83 -7.08 -4.40
N THR A 161 -4.96 -6.37 -4.54
CA THR A 161 -4.96 -5.02 -5.13
C THR A 161 -4.13 -4.04 -4.32
N LEU A 162 -4.24 -4.06 -2.99
CA LEU A 162 -3.43 -3.20 -2.11
C LEU A 162 -1.92 -3.44 -2.28
N LEU A 163 -1.52 -4.65 -2.63
CA LEU A 163 -0.12 -5.06 -2.68
C LEU A 163 0.50 -5.00 -4.09
N ILE A 164 -0.24 -4.58 -5.10
CA ILE A 164 0.32 -4.38 -6.44
C ILE A 164 1.42 -3.32 -6.35
N SER A 165 2.60 -3.67 -6.86
CA SER A 165 3.81 -2.84 -6.80
C SER A 165 4.42 -2.57 -8.17
N ASP A 166 3.79 -3.03 -9.25
CA ASP A 166 4.25 -2.80 -10.62
C ASP A 166 3.08 -2.89 -11.60
N MET A 167 3.11 -2.05 -12.65
CA MET A 167 2.07 -2.04 -13.67
C MET A 167 1.99 -3.35 -14.46
N ASP A 168 3.10 -4.07 -14.56
CA ASP A 168 3.21 -5.35 -15.29
C ASP A 168 3.04 -6.57 -14.40
N GLU A 169 2.72 -6.38 -13.13
CA GLU A 169 2.59 -7.48 -12.19
C GLU A 169 1.55 -8.51 -12.62
N ASP A 170 1.89 -9.79 -12.54
CA ASP A 170 0.95 -10.89 -12.77
C ASP A 170 0.02 -11.01 -11.55
N ARG A 171 -1.24 -10.59 -11.73
CA ARG A 171 -2.21 -10.60 -10.63
C ARG A 171 -2.52 -12.01 -10.12
N LEU A 172 -2.56 -13.01 -11.00
CA LEU A 172 -2.82 -14.39 -10.57
C LEU A 172 -1.69 -14.91 -9.68
N ALA A 173 -0.46 -14.67 -10.07
CA ALA A 173 0.70 -15.04 -9.27
C ALA A 173 0.72 -14.29 -7.93
N LEU A 174 0.41 -13.01 -7.93
CA LEU A 174 0.32 -12.21 -6.71
C LEU A 174 -0.80 -12.71 -5.79
N THR A 175 -1.97 -13.03 -6.33
CA THR A 175 -3.09 -13.59 -5.58
C THR A 175 -2.68 -14.87 -4.87
N GLN A 176 -1.95 -15.76 -5.56
CA GLN A 176 -1.46 -16.99 -4.96
C GLN A 176 -0.47 -16.72 -3.81
N LYS A 177 0.44 -15.75 -4.00
CA LYS A 177 1.37 -15.36 -2.93
C LYS A 177 0.63 -14.81 -1.70
N VAL A 178 -0.44 -14.05 -1.91
CA VAL A 178 -1.26 -13.54 -0.80
C VAL A 178 -1.95 -14.69 -0.07
N GLN A 179 -2.54 -15.63 -0.79
CA GLN A 179 -3.15 -16.82 -0.19
C GLN A 179 -2.15 -17.62 0.63
N ASP A 180 -0.97 -17.88 0.09
CA ASP A 180 0.08 -18.63 0.75
C ASP A 180 0.55 -17.91 2.03
N ALA A 181 0.62 -16.59 2.01
CA ALA A 181 1.01 -15.80 3.17
C ALA A 181 -0.04 -15.81 4.29
N LEU A 182 -1.32 -16.02 3.96
CA LEU A 182 -2.41 -16.07 4.93
C LEU A 182 -2.59 -17.44 5.58
N GLU A 183 -2.01 -18.49 5.03
CA GLU A 183 -2.02 -19.85 5.56
C GLU A 183 -0.94 -20.06 6.64
#